data_7dd003b360b7adc328c5c8031f82adde
#
_entry.id   7dd003b360b7adc328c5c8031f82adde
#
_cell.length_a   1.000
_cell.length_b   1.000
_cell.length_c   1.000
_cell.angle_alpha   90.00
_cell.angle_beta   90.00
_cell.angle_gamma   90.00
#
_symmetry.space_group_name_H-M   'P 1'
#
loop_
_entity.id
_entity.type
_entity.pdbx_description
1 polymer ?
#
loop_
_entity_poly.entity_id
_entity_poly.type
_entity_poly.pdbx_seq_one_letter_code
_entity_poly.pdbx_strand_id
1 'polypeptide(L)'
;MALQPTWMKERPRSSPLLVYAWETTWKSLQALDGAEGDAHDGIALEYTHPQTGASVLPTMGCGIQMLRPGEKLRAHRHTGSAVYYVVQGNGETIIDGRRFAWGKGDIIALPSWALHGHANLSSRDAAVLFSIQDRPVLETLGLYKEESFGENGAHQAVTSVFGR
;
A
#
# COMPACT_ATOMS: atom_id res chain seq x y z
N MET A 1 -16.26 -26.73 -21.64
CA MET A 1 -15.44 -27.62 -20.78
C MET A 1 -14.07 -26.98 -20.64
N ALA A 2 -13.63 -26.66 -19.42
CA ALA A 2 -12.34 -25.97 -19.18
C ALA A 2 -11.26 -26.97 -18.72
N LEU A 3 -11.03 -28.02 -19.51
CA LEU A 3 -9.93 -28.94 -19.30
C LEU A 3 -8.80 -28.63 -20.28
N GLN A 4 -7.60 -28.51 -19.75
CA GLN A 4 -6.38 -28.22 -20.50
C GLN A 4 -5.40 -29.38 -20.34
N PRO A 5 -4.74 -29.84 -21.42
CA PRO A 5 -3.71 -30.88 -21.31
C PRO A 5 -2.59 -30.47 -20.36
N THR A 6 -2.14 -31.39 -19.52
CA THR A 6 -1.10 -31.12 -18.51
C THR A 6 0.28 -30.78 -19.09
N TRP A 7 0.51 -31.12 -20.35
CA TRP A 7 1.77 -30.82 -21.08
C TRP A 7 1.75 -29.49 -21.82
N MET A 8 0.65 -28.73 -21.78
CA MET A 8 0.63 -27.35 -22.31
C MET A 8 1.47 -26.46 -21.42
N LYS A 9 2.33 -25.65 -22.04
CA LYS A 9 3.15 -24.67 -21.32
C LYS A 9 2.25 -23.71 -20.54
N GLU A 10 2.56 -23.56 -19.26
CA GLU A 10 1.88 -22.57 -18.41
C GLU A 10 2.05 -21.16 -18.98
N ARG A 11 1.03 -20.34 -18.83
CA ARG A 11 1.12 -18.91 -19.15
C ARG A 11 2.09 -18.25 -18.18
N PRO A 12 2.86 -17.25 -18.61
CA PRO A 12 3.71 -16.49 -17.70
C PRO A 12 2.87 -15.97 -16.53
N ARG A 13 3.34 -16.23 -15.30
CA ARG A 13 2.65 -15.80 -14.08
C ARG A 13 3.16 -14.46 -13.56
N SER A 14 4.25 -13.96 -14.13
CA SER A 14 4.83 -12.66 -13.77
C SER A 14 4.67 -11.65 -14.90
N SER A 15 4.67 -10.37 -14.53
CA SER A 15 4.58 -9.29 -15.51
C SER A 15 5.70 -9.35 -16.54
N PRO A 16 5.42 -9.18 -17.84
CA PRO A 16 6.44 -9.00 -18.87
C PRO A 16 7.15 -7.64 -18.77
N LEU A 17 6.58 -6.68 -18.03
CA LEU A 17 7.18 -5.37 -17.77
C LEU A 17 8.13 -5.49 -16.57
N LEU A 18 9.32 -5.89 -16.73
CA LEU A 18 10.28 -6.01 -15.62
C LEU A 18 10.64 -4.67 -14.95
N VAL A 19 10.30 -3.56 -15.59
CA VAL A 19 10.52 -2.19 -15.08
C VAL A 19 9.25 -1.36 -15.23
N TYR A 20 8.82 -0.74 -14.13
CA TYR A 20 7.76 0.27 -14.10
C TYR A 20 8.42 1.62 -13.83
N ALA A 21 8.48 2.47 -14.85
CA ALA A 21 9.21 3.73 -14.78
C ALA A 21 8.57 4.72 -13.80
N TRP A 22 9.39 5.33 -12.94
CA TRP A 22 8.96 6.31 -11.95
C TRP A 22 8.20 7.49 -12.57
N GLU A 23 8.66 8.00 -13.71
CA GLU A 23 8.01 9.13 -14.39
C GLU A 23 6.55 8.82 -14.77
N THR A 24 6.28 7.59 -15.23
CA THR A 24 4.92 7.15 -15.54
C THR A 24 4.09 7.01 -14.27
N THR A 25 4.65 6.39 -13.24
CA THR A 25 4.00 6.24 -11.93
C THR A 25 3.63 7.61 -11.35
N TRP A 26 4.57 8.55 -11.34
CA TRP A 26 4.35 9.89 -10.80
C TRP A 26 3.26 10.65 -11.56
N LYS A 27 3.28 10.62 -12.90
CA LYS A 27 2.21 11.21 -13.73
C LYS A 27 0.84 10.61 -13.43
N SER A 28 0.78 9.30 -13.19
CA SER A 28 -0.47 8.61 -12.85
C SER A 28 -1.01 9.04 -11.49
N LEU A 29 -0.14 9.19 -10.47
CA LEU A 29 -0.53 9.71 -9.15
C LEU A 29 -1.03 11.16 -9.26
N GLN A 30 -0.30 12.02 -9.97
CA GLN A 30 -0.69 13.41 -10.16
C GLN A 30 -2.03 13.57 -10.92
N ALA A 31 -2.31 12.71 -11.88
CA ALA A 31 -3.57 12.73 -12.61
C ALA A 31 -4.79 12.42 -11.71
N LEU A 32 -4.58 11.76 -10.58
CA LEU A 32 -5.61 11.40 -9.61
C LEU A 32 -5.65 12.34 -8.39
N ASP A 33 -4.79 13.36 -8.30
CA ASP A 33 -4.70 14.23 -7.13
C ASP A 33 -6.03 14.95 -6.80
N GLY A 34 -6.83 15.25 -7.82
CA GLY A 34 -8.19 15.81 -7.66
C GLY A 34 -9.29 14.79 -7.35
N ALA A 35 -8.99 13.49 -7.33
CA ALA A 35 -9.96 12.45 -7.01
C ALA A 35 -10.20 12.38 -5.49
N GLU A 36 -11.32 11.79 -5.06
CA GLU A 36 -11.60 11.60 -3.63
C GLU A 36 -10.53 10.71 -2.96
N GLY A 37 -10.11 9.66 -3.67
CA GLY A 37 -9.17 8.66 -3.14
C GLY A 37 -9.84 7.66 -2.21
N ASP A 38 -9.03 6.76 -1.64
CA ASP A 38 -9.46 5.82 -0.63
C ASP A 38 -9.29 6.40 0.78
N ALA A 39 -10.19 6.08 1.70
CA ALA A 39 -10.18 6.62 3.05
C ALA A 39 -8.99 6.12 3.89
N HIS A 40 -8.42 4.95 3.56
CA HIS A 40 -7.34 4.28 4.28
C HIS A 40 -6.00 4.40 3.57
N ASP A 41 -6.02 4.50 2.21
CA ASP A 41 -4.82 4.48 1.38
C ASP A 41 -4.57 5.78 0.61
N GLY A 42 -5.52 6.75 0.64
CA GLY A 42 -5.40 8.01 -0.09
C GLY A 42 -5.46 7.79 -1.60
N ILE A 43 -4.55 8.41 -2.36
CA ILE A 43 -4.39 8.13 -3.79
C ILE A 43 -3.45 6.93 -3.94
N ALA A 44 -4.02 5.75 -4.11
CA ALA A 44 -3.28 4.51 -4.22
C ALA A 44 -3.42 3.88 -5.61
N LEU A 45 -2.33 3.34 -6.12
CA LEU A 45 -2.24 2.60 -7.36
C LEU A 45 -1.53 1.27 -7.12
N GLU A 46 -1.98 0.22 -7.76
CA GLU A 46 -1.30 -1.06 -7.79
C GLU A 46 -0.51 -1.20 -9.10
N TYR A 47 0.71 -1.71 -9.00
CA TYR A 47 1.47 -2.15 -10.16
C TYR A 47 0.92 -3.49 -10.63
N THR A 48 0.45 -3.56 -11.86
CA THR A 48 -0.26 -4.73 -12.37
C THR A 48 0.42 -5.34 -13.59
N HIS A 49 0.15 -6.60 -13.80
CA HIS A 49 0.50 -7.29 -15.05
C HIS A 49 -0.32 -6.69 -16.20
N PRO A 50 0.28 -6.12 -17.23
CA PRO A 50 -0.41 -5.29 -18.23
C PRO A 50 -1.45 -6.02 -19.08
N GLN A 51 -1.36 -7.35 -19.17
CA GLN A 51 -2.28 -8.14 -19.98
C GLN A 51 -3.44 -8.74 -19.17
N THR A 52 -3.26 -8.93 -17.86
CA THR A 52 -4.22 -9.66 -17.03
C THR A 52 -4.85 -8.79 -15.94
N GLY A 53 -4.23 -7.67 -15.60
CA GLY A 53 -4.62 -6.85 -14.44
C GLY A 53 -4.29 -7.47 -13.08
N ALA A 54 -3.70 -8.67 -13.04
CA ALA A 54 -3.27 -9.30 -11.80
C ALA A 54 -2.03 -8.61 -11.23
N SER A 55 -1.68 -8.92 -9.98
CA SER A 55 -0.46 -8.43 -9.35
C SER A 55 0.80 -8.75 -10.16
N VAL A 56 1.83 -7.92 -10.06
CA VAL A 56 3.10 -8.06 -10.81
C VAL A 56 3.78 -9.41 -10.61
N LEU A 57 3.66 -9.96 -9.41
CA LEU A 57 4.16 -11.29 -9.05
C LEU A 57 3.03 -12.14 -8.46
N PRO A 58 3.05 -13.47 -8.62
CA PRO A 58 1.98 -14.34 -8.13
C PRO A 58 1.79 -14.32 -6.61
N THR A 59 2.85 -14.01 -5.88
CA THR A 59 2.91 -14.09 -4.41
C THR A 59 3.11 -12.73 -3.73
N MET A 60 3.43 -11.69 -4.49
CA MET A 60 3.69 -10.36 -3.97
C MET A 60 2.99 -9.29 -4.80
N GLY A 61 2.23 -8.43 -4.14
CA GLY A 61 1.69 -7.21 -4.70
C GLY A 61 2.65 -6.05 -4.47
N CYS A 62 2.70 -5.12 -5.41
CA CYS A 62 3.42 -3.86 -5.27
C CYS A 62 2.45 -2.71 -5.45
N GLY A 63 2.48 -1.77 -4.51
CA GLY A 63 1.62 -0.59 -4.51
C GLY A 63 2.42 0.70 -4.41
N ILE A 64 1.77 1.78 -4.75
CA ILE A 64 2.26 3.13 -4.54
C ILE A 64 1.10 4.00 -4.08
N GLN A 65 1.29 4.74 -3.00
CA GLN A 65 0.28 5.65 -2.49
C GLN A 65 0.84 7.05 -2.28
N MET A 66 0.01 8.04 -2.55
CA MET A 66 0.32 9.45 -2.34
C MET A 66 -0.65 10.04 -1.31
N LEU A 67 -0.08 10.62 -0.27
CA LEU A 67 -0.79 11.40 0.71
C LEU A 67 -0.62 12.89 0.39
N ARG A 68 -1.72 13.60 0.27
CA ARG A 68 -1.72 15.05 0.03
C ARG A 68 -1.13 15.81 1.22
N PRO A 69 -0.75 17.07 1.04
CA PRO A 69 -0.32 17.90 2.17
C PRO A 69 -1.33 17.90 3.32
N GLY A 70 -0.89 17.55 4.53
CA GLY A 70 -1.71 17.49 5.73
C GLY A 70 -2.72 16.34 5.78
N GLU A 71 -2.75 15.46 4.80
CA GLU A 71 -3.71 14.35 4.76
C GLU A 71 -3.43 13.34 5.86
N LYS A 72 -4.49 12.92 6.53
CA LYS A 72 -4.47 11.91 7.57
C LYS A 72 -5.47 10.82 7.22
N LEU A 73 -4.96 9.65 6.89
CA LEU A 73 -5.76 8.51 6.48
C LEU A 73 -6.42 7.82 7.68
N ARG A 74 -7.56 7.21 7.46
CA ARG A 74 -8.28 6.43 8.47
C ARG A 74 -7.52 5.15 8.78
N ALA A 75 -7.57 4.73 10.02
CA ALA A 75 -6.93 3.49 10.45
C ALA A 75 -7.74 2.27 9.99
N HIS A 76 -7.02 1.22 9.61
CA HIS A 76 -7.55 -0.10 9.27
C HIS A 76 -6.54 -1.19 9.62
N ARG A 77 -6.92 -2.44 9.47
CA ARG A 77 -6.04 -3.60 9.61
C ARG A 77 -6.39 -4.65 8.57
N HIS A 78 -5.41 -5.42 8.17
CA HIS A 78 -5.57 -6.53 7.23
C HIS A 78 -4.64 -7.69 7.57
N THR A 79 -4.99 -8.89 7.09
CA THR A 79 -4.18 -10.09 7.35
C THR A 79 -2.87 -10.12 6.56
N GLY A 80 -2.75 -9.32 5.50
CA GLY A 80 -1.51 -9.15 4.76
C GLY A 80 -0.46 -8.41 5.58
N SER A 81 0.80 -8.81 5.40
CA SER A 81 1.96 -8.03 5.86
C SER A 81 2.44 -7.11 4.75
N ALA A 82 2.98 -5.97 5.10
CA ALA A 82 3.52 -5.02 4.13
C ALA A 82 4.85 -4.42 4.59
N VAL A 83 5.68 -4.09 3.61
CA VAL A 83 6.85 -3.23 3.82
C VAL A 83 6.66 -1.99 2.97
N TYR A 84 6.72 -0.83 3.59
CA TYR A 84 6.67 0.47 2.91
C TYR A 84 8.05 1.09 2.84
N TYR A 85 8.35 1.66 1.69
CA TYR A 85 9.53 2.51 1.46
C TYR A 85 9.06 3.95 1.21
N VAL A 86 9.60 4.90 1.94
CA VAL A 86 9.28 6.33 1.78
C VAL A 86 10.04 6.87 0.57
N VAL A 87 9.35 7.01 -0.56
CA VAL A 87 9.91 7.52 -1.81
C VAL A 87 10.14 9.04 -1.71
N GLN A 88 9.17 9.74 -1.08
CA GLN A 88 9.16 11.20 -0.99
C GLN A 88 8.40 11.66 0.25
N GLY A 89 8.81 12.81 0.78
CA GLY A 89 8.10 13.49 1.88
C GLY A 89 8.49 12.98 3.25
N ASN A 90 7.68 13.37 4.23
CA ASN A 90 7.80 13.00 5.63
C ASN A 90 6.42 12.87 6.27
N GLY A 91 6.31 12.04 7.27
CA GLY A 91 5.03 11.81 7.94
C GLY A 91 5.15 10.93 9.16
N GLU A 92 4.05 10.33 9.51
CA GLU A 92 3.96 9.39 10.61
C GLU A 92 3.04 8.21 10.26
N THR A 93 3.31 7.08 10.88
CA THR A 93 2.40 5.93 10.90
C THR A 93 2.11 5.58 12.36
N ILE A 94 0.84 5.40 12.68
CA ILE A 94 0.43 4.90 13.98
C ILE A 94 0.10 3.42 13.80
N ILE A 95 0.83 2.55 14.52
CA ILE A 95 0.65 1.09 14.52
C ILE A 95 0.31 0.66 15.94
N ASP A 96 -0.87 0.09 16.16
CA ASP A 96 -1.39 -0.36 17.46
C ASP A 96 -1.19 0.70 18.57
N GLY A 97 -1.55 1.96 18.27
CA GLY A 97 -1.42 3.09 19.18
C GLY A 97 0.01 3.65 19.34
N ARG A 98 1.01 3.08 18.66
CA ARG A 98 2.40 3.57 18.70
C ARG A 98 2.69 4.42 17.47
N ARG A 99 3.21 5.61 17.70
CA ARG A 99 3.58 6.57 16.65
C ARG A 99 5.01 6.33 16.19
N PHE A 100 5.20 6.24 14.88
CA PHE A 100 6.49 6.13 14.20
C PHE A 100 6.60 7.25 13.17
N ALA A 101 7.48 8.20 13.40
CA ALA A 101 7.80 9.25 12.43
C ALA A 101 8.75 8.71 11.36
N TRP A 102 8.55 9.12 10.12
CA TRP A 102 9.36 8.70 8.97
C TRP A 102 9.64 9.85 8.01
N GLY A 103 10.69 9.71 7.23
CA GLY A 103 11.07 10.61 6.16
C GLY A 103 11.61 9.84 4.95
N LYS A 104 11.91 10.55 3.87
CA LYS A 104 12.43 9.98 2.64
C LYS A 104 13.58 9.01 2.89
N GLY A 105 13.46 7.80 2.33
CA GLY A 105 14.45 6.73 2.44
C GLY A 105 14.20 5.75 3.59
N ASP A 106 13.28 6.06 4.51
CA ASP A 106 12.93 5.16 5.61
C ASP A 106 12.10 3.98 5.12
N ILE A 107 12.16 2.90 5.89
CA ILE A 107 11.38 1.67 5.68
C ILE A 107 10.47 1.46 6.89
N ILE A 108 9.20 1.14 6.62
CA ILE A 108 8.21 0.82 7.64
C ILE A 108 7.78 -0.63 7.43
N ALA A 109 7.98 -1.49 8.43
CA ALA A 109 7.47 -2.85 8.42
C ALA A 109 6.12 -2.91 9.12
N LEU A 110 5.11 -3.37 8.42
CA LEU A 110 3.76 -3.53 8.92
C LEU A 110 3.44 -5.02 9.13
N PRO A 111 3.30 -5.48 10.38
CA PRO A 111 2.91 -6.85 10.65
C PRO A 111 1.48 -7.16 10.24
N SER A 112 1.20 -8.43 9.96
CA SER A 112 -0.15 -8.94 9.76
C SER A 112 -1.07 -8.54 10.92
N TRP A 113 -2.27 -8.09 10.59
CA TRP A 113 -3.36 -7.71 11.50
C TRP A 113 -3.08 -6.54 12.43
N ALA A 114 -1.95 -5.82 12.28
CA ALA A 114 -1.67 -4.61 13.03
C ALA A 114 -2.59 -3.46 12.57
N LEU A 115 -3.27 -2.82 13.53
CA LEU A 115 -4.09 -1.63 13.24
C LEU A 115 -3.16 -0.47 12.88
N HIS A 116 -3.33 0.12 11.70
CA HIS A 116 -2.43 1.17 11.23
C HIS A 116 -3.15 2.28 10.47
N GLY A 117 -2.49 3.44 10.39
CA GLY A 117 -2.92 4.58 9.60
C GLY A 117 -1.75 5.52 9.37
N HIS A 118 -1.66 6.07 8.17
CA HIS A 118 -0.59 6.98 7.75
C HIS A 118 -1.05 8.44 7.77
N ALA A 119 -0.13 9.36 8.02
CA ALA A 119 -0.39 10.80 7.90
C ALA A 119 0.82 11.51 7.29
N ASN A 120 0.55 12.44 6.38
CA ASN A 120 1.53 13.37 5.85
C ASN A 120 1.59 14.60 6.77
N LEU A 121 2.75 14.89 7.34
CA LEU A 121 2.96 16.01 8.25
C LEU A 121 3.34 17.32 7.54
N SER A 122 3.66 17.28 6.24
CA SER A 122 3.92 18.47 5.45
C SER A 122 2.61 19.19 5.12
N SER A 123 2.58 20.51 5.28
CA SER A 123 1.46 21.35 4.82
C SER A 123 1.60 21.80 3.35
N ARG A 124 2.68 21.42 2.66
CA ARG A 124 2.99 21.91 1.31
C ARG A 124 3.24 20.79 0.31
N ASP A 125 3.93 19.74 0.73
CA ASP A 125 4.45 18.71 -0.16
C ASP A 125 3.72 17.39 0.06
N ALA A 126 3.42 16.67 -1.01
CA ALA A 126 2.89 15.34 -0.95
C ALA A 126 3.94 14.34 -0.42
N ALA A 127 3.47 13.37 0.34
CA ALA A 127 4.27 12.21 0.72
C ALA A 127 3.91 11.01 -0.17
N VAL A 128 4.91 10.20 -0.52
CA VAL A 128 4.73 9.02 -1.39
C VAL A 128 5.38 7.81 -0.74
N LEU A 129 4.59 6.76 -0.59
CA LEU A 129 5.00 5.48 -0.04
C LEU A 129 4.86 4.38 -1.11
N PHE A 130 5.93 3.67 -1.38
CA PHE A 130 5.91 2.43 -2.16
C PHE A 130 5.74 1.26 -1.21
N SER A 131 4.91 0.27 -1.55
CA SER A 131 4.70 -0.92 -0.73
C SER A 131 4.94 -2.22 -1.49
N ILE A 132 5.42 -3.23 -0.76
CA ILE A 132 5.42 -4.63 -1.16
C ILE A 132 4.63 -5.39 -0.11
N GLN A 133 3.71 -6.26 -0.54
CA GLN A 133 2.80 -6.98 0.35
C GLN A 133 2.51 -8.39 -0.14
N ASP A 134 2.19 -9.30 0.79
CA ASP A 134 1.87 -10.70 0.51
C ASP A 134 0.37 -10.95 0.20
N ARG A 135 -0.42 -9.88 0.02
CA ARG A 135 -1.85 -9.91 -0.27
C ARG A 135 -2.24 -10.94 -1.34
N PRO A 136 -1.54 -11.05 -2.50
CA PRO A 136 -1.94 -11.99 -3.57
C PRO A 136 -1.97 -13.46 -3.13
N VAL A 137 -1.06 -13.88 -2.24
CA VAL A 137 -1.06 -15.23 -1.67
C VAL A 137 -2.28 -15.43 -0.79
N LEU A 138 -2.56 -14.48 0.09
CA LEU A 138 -3.67 -14.57 1.03
C LEU A 138 -5.03 -14.55 0.31
N GLU A 139 -5.17 -13.74 -0.74
CA GLU A 139 -6.37 -13.73 -1.59
C GLU A 139 -6.55 -15.07 -2.30
N THR A 140 -5.48 -15.62 -2.90
CA THR A 140 -5.52 -16.92 -3.58
C THR A 140 -5.95 -18.05 -2.64
N LEU A 141 -5.56 -17.99 -1.36
CA LEU A 141 -5.90 -18.96 -0.34
C LEU A 141 -7.24 -18.69 0.38
N GLY A 142 -7.90 -17.56 0.07
CA GLY A 142 -9.13 -17.15 0.76
C GLY A 142 -8.90 -16.70 2.20
N LEU A 143 -7.67 -16.27 2.53
CA LEU A 143 -7.25 -15.86 3.88
C LEU A 143 -7.16 -14.34 4.05
N TYR A 144 -7.30 -13.57 2.97
CA TYR A 144 -7.28 -12.11 3.07
C TYR A 144 -8.53 -11.59 3.76
N LYS A 145 -8.32 -10.79 4.80
CA LYS A 145 -9.37 -10.05 5.52
C LYS A 145 -8.89 -8.64 5.76
N GLU A 146 -9.82 -7.72 5.75
CA GLU A 146 -9.61 -6.31 6.05
C GLU A 146 -10.72 -5.80 6.95
N GLU A 147 -10.37 -4.89 7.85
CA GLU A 147 -11.30 -4.30 8.80
C GLU A 147 -10.96 -2.83 9.03
N SER A 148 -11.92 -1.96 8.82
CA SER A 148 -11.80 -0.53 9.12
C SER A 148 -11.97 -0.26 10.61
N PHE A 149 -11.19 0.68 11.15
CA PHE A 149 -11.35 1.13 12.53
C PHE A 149 -12.54 2.09 12.65
N GLY A 150 -13.50 1.78 13.54
CA GLY A 150 -14.76 2.51 13.66
C GLY A 150 -14.81 3.57 14.77
N GLU A 151 -13.79 3.65 15.64
CA GLU A 151 -13.76 4.55 16.80
C GLU A 151 -13.01 5.85 16.50
N ASN A 152 -13.25 6.91 17.30
CA ASN A 152 -12.54 8.20 17.24
C ASN A 152 -12.43 8.80 15.83
N GLY A 153 -13.49 8.74 15.02
CA GLY A 153 -13.45 9.20 13.64
C GLY A 153 -12.52 8.38 12.74
N ALA A 154 -12.33 7.10 13.07
CA ALA A 154 -11.43 6.16 12.42
C ALA A 154 -9.92 6.48 12.57
N HIS A 155 -9.54 7.15 13.66
CA HIS A 155 -8.13 7.41 14.00
C HIS A 155 -7.77 6.79 15.34
N GLN A 156 -6.57 6.21 15.41
CA GLN A 156 -6.05 5.62 16.63
C GLN A 156 -5.63 6.70 17.65
N ALA A 157 -5.89 6.45 18.93
CA ALA A 157 -5.24 7.21 20.01
C ALA A 157 -3.75 6.86 20.07
N VAL A 158 -2.90 7.85 20.22
CA VAL A 158 -1.46 7.64 20.41
C VAL A 158 -1.20 7.36 21.89
N THR A 159 -0.73 6.15 22.20
CA THR A 159 -0.39 5.73 23.58
C THR A 159 1.11 5.78 23.85
N SER A 160 1.95 5.73 22.82
CA SER A 160 3.39 5.84 22.92
C SER A 160 4.02 6.38 21.63
N VAL A 161 5.23 6.91 21.74
CA VAL A 161 6.00 7.45 20.61
C VAL A 161 7.32 6.68 20.54
N PHE A 162 7.63 6.17 19.35
CA PHE A 162 8.94 5.60 19.09
C PHE A 162 9.89 6.75 18.71
N GLY A 163 10.89 6.99 19.56
CA GLY A 163 11.96 7.96 19.28
C GLY A 163 12.96 7.39 18.27
N ARG A 164 13.50 8.25 17.43
CA ARG A 164 14.68 7.94 16.60
C ARG A 164 15.94 8.00 17.42
#